data_30527fdacab12f76efa2ca27e56d9b60
#
_entry.id   30527fdacab12f76efa2ca27e56d9b60
#
_cell.length_a   1.000
_cell.length_b   1.000
_cell.length_c   1.000
_cell.angle_alpha   90.00
_cell.angle_beta   90.00
_cell.angle_gamma   90.00
#
_symmetry.space_group_name_H-M   'P 1'
#
loop_
_entity.id
_entity.type
_entity.pdbx_description
1 polymer ?
#
loop_
_entity_poly.entity_id
_entity_poly.type
_entity_poly.pdbx_seq_one_letter_code
_entity_poly.pdbx_strand_id
1 'polypeptide(L)'
;MVEVRELHEMAEFEQVGAVFDDIWHFGASAPPITIELMRALAHAGGYVAGAFERGRLVGGSVGFLAVGNALHSHVTGTAAGRGIGFALKLHQRRWALERGLERITWTYDPLMRRNAHFNLAKLGARPSEYLPCFYGAMNDAINRGDESDRLLTVWPLSDPRVEALARREPHVGASARREARGPDGVPPDGLPPGAVVALADVGGRPVAGPVDAGTVLVAVPADIAGLRDADPGTAKAWRHAVRDVLGGLMAEGRAVTGFCGKSYYVVERL
;
A
#
# COMPACT_ATOMS: atom_id res chain seq x y z
N MET A 1 -16.54 0.57 -18.20
CA MET A 1 -15.37 -0.33 -18.18
C MET A 1 -14.14 0.55 -18.04
N VAL A 2 -13.20 0.18 -17.19
CA VAL A 2 -11.93 0.90 -17.03
C VAL A 2 -10.94 0.32 -18.03
N GLU A 3 -10.36 1.15 -18.87
CA GLU A 3 -9.27 0.81 -19.78
C GLU A 3 -7.94 1.26 -19.15
N VAL A 4 -6.91 0.40 -19.20
CA VAL A 4 -5.56 0.76 -18.71
C VAL A 4 -4.58 0.55 -19.87
N ARG A 5 -3.76 1.58 -20.13
CA ARG A 5 -2.74 1.54 -21.20
C ARG A 5 -1.49 2.34 -20.80
N GLU A 6 -0.37 2.03 -21.47
CA GLU A 6 0.85 2.84 -21.38
C GLU A 6 0.61 4.24 -21.97
N LEU A 7 1.35 5.22 -21.45
CA LEU A 7 1.30 6.62 -21.86
C LEU A 7 2.64 7.02 -22.46
N HIS A 8 2.59 7.84 -23.52
CA HIS A 8 3.78 8.22 -24.28
C HIS A 8 3.85 9.72 -24.58
N GLU A 9 2.72 10.43 -24.52
CA GLU A 9 2.61 11.82 -24.92
C GLU A 9 2.68 12.78 -23.71
N MET A 10 3.28 13.96 -23.91
CA MET A 10 3.41 14.97 -22.84
C MET A 10 2.06 15.36 -22.25
N ALA A 11 1.03 15.57 -23.09
CA ALA A 11 -0.32 15.91 -22.65
C ALA A 11 -0.96 14.82 -21.75
N GLU A 12 -0.57 13.56 -21.92
CA GLU A 12 -1.02 12.46 -21.06
C GLU A 12 -0.32 12.49 -19.69
N PHE A 13 0.97 12.82 -19.66
CA PHE A 13 1.71 12.96 -18.41
C PHE A 13 1.22 14.17 -17.59
N GLU A 14 0.84 15.27 -18.27
CA GLU A 14 0.19 16.43 -17.63
C GLU A 14 -1.14 16.02 -16.96
N GLN A 15 -1.95 15.19 -17.62
CA GLN A 15 -3.18 14.67 -17.04
C GLN A 15 -2.91 13.77 -15.82
N VAL A 16 -1.86 12.93 -15.84
CA VAL A 16 -1.44 12.13 -14.69
C VAL A 16 -1.02 13.05 -13.54
N GLY A 17 -0.24 14.09 -13.82
CA GLY A 17 0.16 15.10 -12.85
C GLY A 17 -1.05 15.77 -12.18
N ALA A 18 -2.05 16.17 -12.96
CA ALA A 18 -3.29 16.74 -12.44
C ALA A 18 -4.07 15.76 -11.56
N VAL A 19 -4.20 14.48 -11.95
CA VAL A 19 -4.83 13.44 -11.12
C VAL A 19 -4.06 13.23 -9.82
N PHE A 20 -2.75 13.29 -9.84
CA PHE A 20 -1.94 13.16 -8.62
C PHE A 20 -2.10 14.38 -7.71
N ASP A 21 -2.18 15.59 -8.27
CA ASP A 21 -2.45 16.80 -7.48
C ASP A 21 -3.85 16.77 -6.84
N ASP A 22 -4.87 16.34 -7.57
CA ASP A 22 -6.23 16.13 -7.03
C ASP A 22 -6.27 15.14 -5.85
N ILE A 23 -5.34 14.18 -5.78
CA ILE A 23 -5.28 13.16 -4.73
C ILE A 23 -4.48 13.63 -3.51
N TRP A 24 -3.31 14.23 -3.74
CA TRP A 24 -2.36 14.55 -2.67
C TRP A 24 -2.27 16.03 -2.32
N HIS A 25 -2.87 16.91 -3.13
CA HIS A 25 -2.89 18.37 -2.90
C HIS A 25 -1.51 18.91 -2.55
N PHE A 26 -0.54 18.75 -3.48
CA PHE A 26 0.88 19.09 -3.23
C PHE A 26 1.07 20.55 -2.83
N GLY A 27 0.25 21.48 -3.34
CA GLY A 27 0.38 22.91 -3.07
C GLY A 27 1.79 23.42 -3.39
N ALA A 28 2.50 23.91 -2.35
CA ALA A 28 3.89 24.35 -2.46
C ALA A 28 4.91 23.20 -2.36
N SER A 29 4.48 21.96 -2.08
CA SER A 29 5.34 20.78 -1.97
C SER A 29 5.64 20.22 -3.36
N ALA A 30 6.81 19.59 -3.53
CA ALA A 30 7.15 18.93 -4.79
C ALA A 30 6.22 17.71 -5.02
N PRO A 31 5.73 17.49 -6.26
CA PRO A 31 4.97 16.29 -6.58
C PRO A 31 5.85 15.05 -6.42
N PRO A 32 5.26 13.86 -6.18
CA PRO A 32 6.01 12.61 -6.02
C PRO A 32 6.82 12.26 -7.27
N ILE A 33 6.41 12.79 -8.42
CA ILE A 33 7.12 12.67 -9.69
C ILE A 33 6.76 13.87 -10.60
N THR A 34 7.76 14.44 -11.29
CA THR A 34 7.53 15.52 -12.25
C THR A 34 7.13 14.98 -13.62
N ILE A 35 6.50 15.82 -14.43
CA ILE A 35 6.07 15.49 -15.80
C ILE A 35 7.28 15.13 -16.66
N GLU A 36 8.39 15.88 -16.53
CA GLU A 36 9.64 15.66 -17.26
C GLU A 36 10.25 14.30 -16.88
N LEU A 37 10.19 13.92 -15.59
CA LEU A 37 10.69 12.62 -15.16
C LEU A 37 9.80 11.48 -15.67
N MET A 38 8.48 11.65 -15.70
CA MET A 38 7.57 10.66 -16.34
C MET A 38 7.95 10.47 -17.82
N ARG A 39 8.20 11.57 -18.56
CA ARG A 39 8.66 11.51 -19.95
C ARG A 39 9.99 10.78 -20.09
N ALA A 40 10.96 11.09 -19.24
CA ALA A 40 12.29 10.46 -19.28
C ALA A 40 12.19 8.96 -18.97
N LEU A 41 11.40 8.57 -17.96
CA LEU A 41 11.18 7.16 -17.59
C LEU A 41 10.50 6.39 -18.72
N ALA A 42 9.43 6.92 -19.31
CA ALA A 42 8.74 6.27 -20.43
C ALA A 42 9.69 6.08 -21.62
N HIS A 43 10.51 7.09 -21.94
CA HIS A 43 11.49 7.01 -23.02
C HIS A 43 12.61 5.99 -22.74
N ALA A 44 13.03 5.85 -21.49
CA ALA A 44 14.06 4.90 -21.05
C ALA A 44 13.54 3.46 -20.85
N GLY A 45 12.28 3.17 -21.20
CA GLY A 45 11.69 1.84 -21.05
C GLY A 45 11.12 1.55 -19.65
N GLY A 46 10.92 2.59 -18.83
CA GLY A 46 10.18 2.51 -17.57
C GLY A 46 8.67 2.42 -17.81
N TYR A 47 7.93 2.16 -16.73
CA TYR A 47 6.49 1.98 -16.76
C TYR A 47 5.76 3.29 -16.44
N VAL A 48 5.00 3.83 -17.38
CA VAL A 48 4.06 4.93 -17.15
C VAL A 48 2.74 4.56 -17.79
N ALA A 49 1.68 4.42 -16.99
CA ALA A 49 0.36 4.00 -17.47
C ALA A 49 -0.77 4.81 -16.84
N GLY A 50 -1.83 4.97 -17.58
CA GLY A 50 -3.06 5.63 -17.18
C GLY A 50 -4.26 4.70 -17.22
N ALA A 51 -5.19 4.90 -16.29
CA ALA A 51 -6.50 4.27 -16.26
C ALA A 51 -7.55 5.25 -16.74
N PHE A 52 -8.36 4.84 -17.70
CA PHE A 52 -9.37 5.67 -18.34
C PHE A 52 -10.78 5.12 -18.09
N GLU A 53 -11.71 6.00 -17.76
CA GLU A 53 -13.14 5.70 -17.69
C GLU A 53 -13.89 6.66 -18.62
N ARG A 54 -14.58 6.12 -19.65
CA ARG A 54 -15.29 6.94 -20.66
C ARG A 54 -14.37 8.00 -21.30
N GLY A 55 -13.14 7.62 -21.63
CA GLY A 55 -12.15 8.50 -22.25
C GLY A 55 -11.48 9.52 -21.31
N ARG A 56 -11.87 9.60 -20.03
CA ARG A 56 -11.27 10.49 -19.03
C ARG A 56 -10.24 9.72 -18.20
N LEU A 57 -9.06 10.29 -17.99
CA LEU A 57 -8.06 9.75 -17.07
C LEU A 57 -8.57 9.83 -15.62
N VAL A 58 -8.56 8.71 -14.93
CA VAL A 58 -9.06 8.55 -13.54
C VAL A 58 -8.04 7.92 -12.59
N GLY A 59 -6.84 7.63 -13.08
CA GLY A 59 -5.72 7.14 -12.29
C GLY A 59 -4.47 7.00 -13.11
N GLY A 60 -3.31 6.99 -12.44
CA GLY A 60 -2.00 6.81 -13.05
C GLY A 60 -1.09 5.93 -12.21
N SER A 61 -0.12 5.32 -12.85
CA SER A 61 0.92 4.54 -12.19
C SER A 61 2.25 4.69 -12.89
N VAL A 62 3.30 4.97 -12.12
CA VAL A 62 4.66 5.15 -12.61
C VAL A 62 5.60 4.20 -11.90
N GLY A 63 6.53 3.59 -12.65
CA GLY A 63 7.55 2.71 -12.13
C GLY A 63 8.81 2.73 -12.99
N PHE A 64 9.90 2.24 -12.43
CA PHE A 64 11.19 2.15 -13.11
C PHE A 64 11.84 0.80 -12.86
N LEU A 65 12.70 0.39 -13.79
CA LEU A 65 13.45 -0.87 -13.65
C LEU A 65 14.41 -0.78 -12.46
N ALA A 66 14.45 -1.85 -11.68
CA ALA A 66 15.26 -1.95 -10.48
C ALA A 66 16.20 -3.15 -10.56
N VAL A 67 17.21 -3.17 -9.72
CA VAL A 67 18.16 -4.29 -9.63
C VAL A 67 17.45 -5.61 -9.31
N GLY A 68 18.02 -6.72 -9.75
CA GLY A 68 17.52 -8.06 -9.47
C GLY A 68 16.23 -8.38 -10.22
N ASN A 69 16.14 -8.02 -11.49
CA ASN A 69 15.05 -8.37 -12.40
C ASN A 69 13.67 -7.94 -11.89
N ALA A 70 13.57 -6.68 -11.47
CA ALA A 70 12.40 -6.13 -10.82
C ALA A 70 11.93 -4.81 -11.45
N LEU A 71 10.64 -4.50 -11.29
CA LEU A 71 10.08 -3.16 -11.46
C LEU A 71 9.88 -2.54 -10.06
N HIS A 72 10.38 -1.32 -9.82
CA HIS A 72 9.94 -0.54 -8.66
C HIS A 72 8.74 0.33 -9.05
N SER A 73 7.58 0.01 -8.49
CA SER A 73 6.34 0.79 -8.67
C SER A 73 6.39 2.01 -7.75
N HIS A 74 6.86 3.14 -8.28
CA HIS A 74 7.17 4.33 -7.49
C HIS A 74 5.92 5.02 -6.93
N VAL A 75 4.96 5.30 -7.79
CA VAL A 75 3.71 5.96 -7.41
C VAL A 75 2.52 5.39 -8.18
N THR A 76 1.42 5.20 -7.48
CA THR A 76 0.13 4.85 -8.08
C THR A 76 -0.97 5.62 -7.37
N GLY A 77 -1.69 6.44 -8.11
CA GLY A 77 -2.79 7.25 -7.60
C GLY A 77 -4.06 7.05 -8.42
N THR A 78 -5.20 7.01 -7.75
CA THR A 78 -6.51 6.83 -8.42
C THR A 78 -7.58 7.65 -7.73
N ALA A 79 -8.53 8.16 -8.49
CA ALA A 79 -9.78 8.65 -7.93
C ALA A 79 -10.43 7.54 -7.07
N ALA A 80 -11.09 7.93 -5.98
CA ALA A 80 -11.63 7.00 -4.99
C ALA A 80 -12.66 6.02 -5.58
N GLY A 81 -12.59 4.76 -5.21
CA GLY A 81 -13.57 3.72 -5.53
C GLY A 81 -13.24 2.92 -6.80
N ARG A 82 -14.18 2.03 -7.19
CA ARG A 82 -14.27 1.38 -8.52
C ARG A 82 -13.19 0.39 -8.93
N GLY A 83 -12.27 -0.04 -8.06
CA GLY A 83 -11.28 -1.06 -8.42
C GLY A 83 -10.17 -0.60 -9.39
N ILE A 84 -10.04 0.70 -9.65
CA ILE A 84 -9.07 1.29 -10.59
C ILE A 84 -7.63 0.92 -10.19
N GLY A 85 -7.30 1.04 -8.90
CA GLY A 85 -5.96 0.68 -8.41
C GLY A 85 -5.61 -0.80 -8.63
N PHE A 86 -6.61 -1.69 -8.55
CA PHE A 86 -6.41 -3.11 -8.85
C PHE A 86 -6.19 -3.33 -10.35
N ALA A 87 -6.96 -2.66 -11.21
CA ALA A 87 -6.77 -2.73 -12.66
C ALA A 87 -5.39 -2.23 -13.09
N LEU A 88 -4.91 -1.09 -12.52
CA LEU A 88 -3.55 -0.60 -12.74
C LEU A 88 -2.49 -1.61 -12.31
N LYS A 89 -2.66 -2.25 -11.14
CA LYS A 89 -1.72 -3.27 -10.68
C LYS A 89 -1.72 -4.52 -11.55
N LEU A 90 -2.86 -4.97 -12.04
CA LEU A 90 -2.94 -6.09 -12.98
C LEU A 90 -2.27 -5.76 -14.32
N HIS A 91 -2.47 -4.55 -14.83
CA HIS A 91 -1.80 -4.08 -16.06
C HIS A 91 -0.28 -4.02 -15.83
N GLN A 92 0.18 -3.47 -14.69
CA GLN A 92 1.60 -3.41 -14.33
C GLN A 92 2.22 -4.82 -14.21
N ARG A 93 1.49 -5.80 -13.64
CA ARG A 93 1.92 -7.20 -13.58
C ARG A 93 2.09 -7.80 -14.97
N ARG A 94 1.11 -7.65 -15.86
CA ARG A 94 1.19 -8.14 -17.24
C ARG A 94 2.38 -7.53 -17.96
N TRP A 95 2.51 -6.20 -17.91
CA TRP A 95 3.63 -5.46 -18.49
C TRP A 95 5.00 -5.96 -18.03
N ALA A 96 5.13 -6.25 -16.73
CA ALA A 96 6.36 -6.77 -16.13
C ALA A 96 6.67 -8.20 -16.59
N LEU A 97 5.65 -9.09 -16.60
CA LEU A 97 5.80 -10.47 -17.09
C LEU A 97 6.18 -10.55 -18.56
N GLU A 98 5.60 -9.71 -19.41
CA GLU A 98 5.93 -9.63 -20.86
C GLU A 98 7.40 -9.22 -21.09
N ARG A 99 8.03 -8.57 -20.12
CA ARG A 99 9.45 -8.18 -20.12
C ARG A 99 10.37 -9.14 -19.35
N GLY A 100 9.83 -10.28 -18.92
CA GLY A 100 10.57 -11.30 -18.19
C GLY A 100 10.96 -10.89 -16.77
N LEU A 101 10.32 -9.84 -16.20
CA LEU A 101 10.58 -9.45 -14.82
C LEU A 101 9.90 -10.43 -13.85
N GLU A 102 10.59 -10.72 -12.74
CA GLU A 102 10.15 -11.73 -11.77
C GLU A 102 9.28 -11.15 -10.66
N ARG A 103 9.48 -9.86 -10.34
CA ARG A 103 8.81 -9.20 -9.22
C ARG A 103 8.57 -7.72 -9.45
N ILE A 104 7.58 -7.19 -8.74
CA ILE A 104 7.37 -5.76 -8.58
C ILE A 104 7.56 -5.41 -7.11
N THR A 105 8.26 -4.30 -6.83
CA THR A 105 8.46 -3.79 -5.48
C THR A 105 7.82 -2.40 -5.35
N TRP A 106 7.44 -2.02 -4.14
CA TRP A 106 7.04 -0.65 -3.79
C TRP A 106 7.12 -0.45 -2.29
N THR A 107 6.99 0.80 -1.87
CA THR A 107 6.89 1.14 -0.45
C THR A 107 5.48 1.68 -0.12
N TYR A 108 5.00 1.43 1.08
CA TYR A 108 3.78 2.04 1.59
C TYR A 108 3.87 2.32 3.10
N ASP A 109 3.07 3.27 3.59
CA ASP A 109 2.98 3.59 5.02
C ASP A 109 2.31 2.45 5.78
N PRO A 110 3.02 1.80 6.76
CA PRO A 110 2.47 0.69 7.53
C PRO A 110 1.19 1.03 8.32
N LEU A 111 0.96 2.29 8.64
CA LEU A 111 -0.23 2.73 9.37
C LEU A 111 -1.47 2.85 8.47
N MET A 112 -1.31 2.87 7.15
CA MET A 112 -2.42 2.98 6.21
C MET A 112 -3.13 1.63 6.04
N ARG A 113 -4.12 1.35 6.88
CA ARG A 113 -4.91 0.11 6.94
C ARG A 113 -5.44 -0.32 5.57
N ARG A 114 -5.95 0.62 4.78
CA ARG A 114 -6.45 0.37 3.42
C ARG A 114 -5.34 -0.18 2.51
N ASN A 115 -4.13 0.38 2.59
CA ASN A 115 -3.00 -0.05 1.78
C ASN A 115 -2.49 -1.42 2.23
N ALA A 116 -2.39 -1.67 3.53
CA ALA A 116 -2.02 -2.97 4.08
C ALA A 116 -2.98 -4.07 3.58
N HIS A 117 -4.29 -3.87 3.72
CA HIS A 117 -5.29 -4.82 3.22
C HIS A 117 -5.20 -5.02 1.70
N PHE A 118 -5.05 -3.94 0.93
CA PHE A 118 -4.92 -4.02 -0.52
C PHE A 118 -3.68 -4.81 -0.94
N ASN A 119 -2.53 -4.49 -0.36
CA ASN A 119 -1.26 -5.10 -0.74
C ASN A 119 -1.17 -6.58 -0.32
N LEU A 120 -1.54 -6.91 0.92
CA LEU A 120 -1.35 -8.25 1.45
C LEU A 120 -2.53 -9.18 1.13
N ALA A 121 -3.76 -8.71 1.34
CA ALA A 121 -4.94 -9.56 1.18
C ALA A 121 -5.45 -9.63 -0.27
N LYS A 122 -5.40 -8.50 -1.04
CA LYS A 122 -5.90 -8.48 -2.41
C LYS A 122 -4.86 -8.82 -3.45
N LEU A 123 -3.63 -8.31 -3.32
CA LEU A 123 -2.55 -8.56 -4.27
C LEU A 123 -1.71 -9.80 -3.91
N GLY A 124 -1.65 -10.20 -2.63
CA GLY A 124 -0.78 -11.27 -2.16
C GLY A 124 0.69 -10.88 -2.08
N ALA A 125 0.98 -9.59 -2.08
CA ALA A 125 2.34 -9.08 -1.89
C ALA A 125 2.77 -9.25 -0.44
N ARG A 126 4.09 -9.25 -0.18
CA ARG A 126 4.68 -9.50 1.14
C ARG A 126 5.68 -8.40 1.49
N PRO A 127 5.56 -7.77 2.67
CA PRO A 127 6.60 -6.91 3.18
C PRO A 127 7.90 -7.68 3.39
N SER A 128 9.01 -7.09 2.94
CA SER A 128 10.36 -7.67 3.07
C SER A 128 11.23 -6.89 4.05
N GLU A 129 10.94 -5.59 4.24
CA GLU A 129 11.76 -4.72 5.09
C GLU A 129 10.91 -3.60 5.68
N TYR A 130 11.19 -3.23 6.94
CA TYR A 130 10.68 -2.03 7.58
C TYR A 130 11.72 -0.90 7.48
N LEU A 131 11.36 0.21 6.86
CA LEU A 131 12.23 1.33 6.57
C LEU A 131 11.81 2.56 7.41
N PRO A 132 12.47 2.83 8.55
CA PRO A 132 12.14 3.98 9.37
C PRO A 132 12.47 5.29 8.64
N CYS A 133 11.58 6.27 8.70
CA CYS A 133 11.76 7.63 8.21
C CYS A 133 12.35 7.72 6.77
N PHE A 134 11.93 6.83 5.88
CA PHE A 134 12.56 6.54 4.59
C PHE A 134 12.68 7.76 3.66
N TYR A 135 11.67 8.65 3.65
CA TYR A 135 11.67 9.89 2.87
C TYR A 135 11.90 11.14 3.73
N GLY A 136 12.30 10.99 5.01
CA GLY A 136 12.30 12.09 5.95
C GLY A 136 10.89 12.49 6.41
N ALA A 137 10.74 13.67 7.00
CA ALA A 137 9.44 14.23 7.34
C ALA A 137 8.73 14.70 6.06
N MET A 138 7.48 14.25 5.86
CA MET A 138 6.70 14.58 4.66
C MET A 138 5.63 15.63 4.98
N ASN A 139 5.75 16.82 4.37
CA ASN A 139 4.88 17.97 4.62
C ASN A 139 3.73 18.10 3.60
N ASP A 140 3.24 16.99 3.04
CA ASP A 140 2.04 16.99 2.20
C ASP A 140 0.74 16.90 3.01
N ALA A 141 -0.40 17.06 2.33
CA ALA A 141 -1.72 17.09 2.97
C ALA A 141 -2.10 15.76 3.69
N ILE A 142 -1.49 14.64 3.33
CA ILE A 142 -1.78 13.33 3.92
C ILE A 142 -0.87 13.05 5.12
N ASN A 143 0.42 13.38 5.01
CA ASN A 143 1.42 13.04 6.03
C ASN A 143 1.59 14.12 7.10
N ARG A 144 1.30 15.39 6.81
CA ARG A 144 1.27 16.52 7.77
C ARG A 144 2.49 16.62 8.68
N GLY A 145 3.68 16.41 8.12
CA GLY A 145 4.92 16.46 8.87
C GLY A 145 5.25 15.18 9.67
N ASP A 146 4.43 14.13 9.60
CA ASP A 146 4.73 12.84 10.22
C ASP A 146 5.97 12.19 9.56
N GLU A 147 6.63 11.34 10.34
CA GLU A 147 7.77 10.56 9.87
C GLU A 147 7.32 9.54 8.81
N SER A 148 8.14 9.39 7.77
CA SER A 148 7.79 8.58 6.59
C SER A 148 8.24 7.13 6.69
N ASP A 149 7.84 6.41 7.73
CA ASP A 149 8.10 4.97 7.77
C ASP A 149 7.43 4.27 6.60
N ARG A 150 8.13 3.29 6.04
CA ARG A 150 7.65 2.50 4.91
C ARG A 150 7.87 1.02 5.14
N LEU A 151 6.94 0.21 4.64
CA LEU A 151 7.18 -1.20 4.39
C LEU A 151 7.58 -1.36 2.93
N LEU A 152 8.82 -1.83 2.68
CA LEU A 152 9.21 -2.30 1.36
C LEU A 152 8.50 -3.63 1.09
N THR A 153 7.76 -3.68 -0.01
CA THR A 153 6.90 -4.81 -0.33
C THR A 153 7.34 -5.43 -1.63
N VAL A 154 7.37 -6.76 -1.66
CA VAL A 154 7.69 -7.56 -2.83
C VAL A 154 6.44 -8.29 -3.30
N TRP A 155 6.16 -8.20 -4.60
CA TRP A 155 5.10 -8.90 -5.28
C TRP A 155 5.70 -9.91 -6.27
N PRO A 156 5.83 -11.17 -5.90
CA PRO A 156 6.40 -12.22 -6.77
C PRO A 156 5.37 -12.57 -7.84
N LEU A 157 5.68 -12.27 -9.11
CA LEU A 157 4.68 -12.26 -10.19
C LEU A 157 4.21 -13.66 -10.61
N SER A 158 5.06 -14.69 -10.42
CA SER A 158 4.76 -16.08 -10.77
C SER A 158 4.41 -16.95 -9.55
N ASP A 159 4.20 -16.35 -8.37
CA ASP A 159 3.73 -17.08 -7.18
C ASP A 159 2.28 -17.57 -7.44
N PRO A 160 1.97 -18.88 -7.21
CA PRO A 160 0.62 -19.42 -7.45
C PRO A 160 -0.50 -18.71 -6.69
N ARG A 161 -0.23 -18.20 -5.49
CA ARG A 161 -1.18 -17.41 -4.71
C ARG A 161 -1.46 -16.06 -5.38
N VAL A 162 -0.41 -15.40 -5.88
CA VAL A 162 -0.53 -14.13 -6.60
C VAL A 162 -1.31 -14.33 -7.90
N GLU A 163 -1.03 -15.41 -8.64
CA GLU A 163 -1.79 -15.76 -9.84
C GLU A 163 -3.27 -16.00 -9.55
N ALA A 164 -3.58 -16.76 -8.51
CA ALA A 164 -4.96 -17.03 -8.11
C ALA A 164 -5.71 -15.74 -7.73
N LEU A 165 -5.04 -14.81 -7.03
CA LEU A 165 -5.62 -13.52 -6.66
C LEU A 165 -5.78 -12.60 -7.89
N ALA A 166 -4.83 -12.61 -8.81
CA ALA A 166 -4.88 -11.80 -10.03
C ALA A 166 -6.01 -12.23 -11.00
N ARG A 167 -6.42 -13.50 -10.97
CA ARG A 167 -7.54 -14.02 -11.78
C ARG A 167 -8.92 -13.67 -11.21
N ARG A 168 -9.01 -13.17 -9.97
CA ARG A 168 -10.28 -12.71 -9.39
C ARG A 168 -10.67 -11.42 -10.08
N GLU A 169 -11.78 -11.42 -10.82
CA GLU A 169 -12.32 -10.18 -11.39
C GLU A 169 -12.57 -9.16 -10.29
N PRO A 170 -12.18 -7.88 -10.50
CA PRO A 170 -12.60 -6.82 -9.59
C PRO A 170 -14.13 -6.78 -9.64
N HIS A 171 -14.80 -7.08 -8.53
CA HIS A 171 -16.24 -6.85 -8.41
C HIS A 171 -16.49 -5.34 -8.48
N VAL A 172 -16.65 -4.84 -9.69
CA VAL A 172 -17.12 -3.49 -9.98
C VAL A 172 -18.59 -3.46 -9.60
N GLY A 173 -18.88 -2.96 -8.39
CA GLY A 173 -20.26 -2.77 -7.97
C GLY A 173 -20.71 -3.42 -6.65
N ALA A 174 -19.84 -4.13 -5.95
CA ALA A 174 -20.15 -4.50 -4.57
C ALA A 174 -20.08 -3.25 -3.70
N SER A 175 -21.23 -2.59 -3.53
CA SER A 175 -21.48 -1.68 -2.42
C SER A 175 -20.85 -2.28 -1.16
N ALA A 176 -20.00 -1.49 -0.47
CA ALA A 176 -19.48 -1.87 0.83
C ALA A 176 -20.67 -2.20 1.74
N ARG A 177 -21.03 -3.48 1.82
CA ARG A 177 -21.93 -3.93 2.89
C ARG A 177 -21.20 -3.56 4.17
N ARG A 178 -21.84 -2.71 4.93
CA ARG A 178 -21.53 -2.36 6.31
C ARG A 178 -21.39 -3.68 7.08
N GLU A 179 -20.16 -4.19 7.18
CA GLU A 179 -19.88 -5.33 8.05
C GLU A 179 -20.06 -4.84 9.48
N ALA A 180 -21.00 -5.44 10.16
CA ALA A 180 -21.35 -5.12 11.53
C ALA A 180 -20.11 -5.25 12.43
N ARG A 181 -19.84 -4.21 13.22
CA ARG A 181 -18.90 -4.30 14.34
C ARG A 181 -19.48 -5.30 15.34
N GLY A 182 -18.75 -6.38 15.60
CA GLY A 182 -19.00 -7.20 16.79
C GLY A 182 -18.74 -6.35 18.05
N PRO A 183 -19.45 -6.60 19.17
CA PRO A 183 -19.41 -5.76 20.37
C PRO A 183 -18.08 -5.75 21.13
N ASP A 184 -17.10 -6.60 20.82
CA ASP A 184 -15.90 -6.81 21.67
C ASP A 184 -14.56 -6.69 20.92
N GLY A 185 -14.46 -5.95 19.82
CA GLY A 185 -13.19 -5.71 19.15
C GLY A 185 -12.52 -6.94 18.51
N VAL A 186 -13.16 -8.10 18.55
CA VAL A 186 -12.70 -9.33 17.89
C VAL A 186 -13.08 -9.28 16.42
N PRO A 187 -12.12 -9.47 15.48
CA PRO A 187 -12.43 -9.47 14.06
C PRO A 187 -13.41 -10.61 13.70
N PRO A 188 -14.41 -10.38 12.84
CA PRO A 188 -15.37 -11.41 12.43
C PRO A 188 -14.75 -12.54 11.60
N ASP A 189 -13.53 -12.38 11.06
CA ASP A 189 -12.81 -13.43 10.33
C ASP A 189 -11.68 -13.95 11.22
N GLY A 190 -11.83 -15.18 11.71
CA GLY A 190 -11.02 -15.84 12.71
C GLY A 190 -9.55 -15.45 12.72
N LEU A 191 -9.08 -15.01 13.89
CA LEU A 191 -7.66 -14.87 14.17
C LEU A 191 -6.97 -16.22 13.95
N PRO A 192 -5.72 -16.25 13.45
CA PRO A 192 -4.96 -17.48 13.36
C PRO A 192 -4.94 -18.21 14.73
N PRO A 193 -5.17 -19.52 14.77
CA PRO A 193 -5.14 -20.26 16.02
C PRO A 193 -3.83 -20.07 16.79
N GLY A 194 -3.91 -19.76 18.08
CA GLY A 194 -2.74 -19.53 18.93
C GLY A 194 -2.02 -18.20 18.71
N ALA A 195 -2.54 -17.31 17.87
CA ALA A 195 -1.97 -15.98 17.68
C ALA A 195 -2.17 -15.11 18.93
N VAL A 196 -1.16 -14.31 19.26
CA VAL A 196 -1.14 -13.37 20.38
C VAL A 196 -1.09 -11.93 19.86
N VAL A 197 -1.81 -11.03 20.52
CA VAL A 197 -1.81 -9.60 20.12
C VAL A 197 -0.58 -8.92 20.71
N ALA A 198 0.39 -8.62 19.85
CA ALA A 198 1.64 -7.92 20.20
C ALA A 198 1.48 -6.39 20.25
N LEU A 199 0.50 -5.86 19.49
CA LEU A 199 0.09 -4.45 19.56
C LEU A 199 -1.42 -4.39 19.38
N ALA A 200 -2.12 -3.79 20.34
CA ALA A 200 -3.57 -3.64 20.34
C ALA A 200 -3.99 -2.18 20.10
N ASP A 201 -5.19 -2.00 19.55
CA ASP A 201 -5.91 -0.72 19.54
C ASP A 201 -6.88 -0.70 20.74
N VAL A 202 -6.56 0.06 21.78
CA VAL A 202 -7.41 0.21 22.97
C VAL A 202 -7.88 1.66 23.04
N GLY A 203 -9.13 1.87 22.70
CA GLY A 203 -9.72 3.21 22.72
C GLY A 203 -9.03 4.20 21.77
N GLY A 204 -8.54 3.76 20.62
CA GLY A 204 -7.82 4.56 19.63
C GLY A 204 -6.31 4.72 19.91
N ARG A 205 -5.80 4.12 20.98
CA ARG A 205 -4.38 4.21 21.40
C ARG A 205 -3.65 2.88 21.24
N PRO A 206 -2.36 2.91 20.84
CA PRO A 206 -1.55 1.69 20.75
C PRO A 206 -1.18 1.19 22.14
N VAL A 207 -1.39 -0.09 22.39
CA VAL A 207 -0.99 -0.77 23.64
C VAL A 207 -0.18 -2.00 23.28
N ALA A 208 1.08 -2.02 23.70
CA ALA A 208 1.98 -3.15 23.48
C ALA A 208 1.59 -4.36 24.35
N GLY A 209 1.69 -5.54 23.75
CA GLY A 209 1.46 -6.84 24.37
C GLY A 209 2.65 -7.78 24.20
N PRO A 210 2.52 -9.06 24.57
CA PRO A 210 3.58 -10.05 24.44
C PRO A 210 3.92 -10.37 22.98
N VAL A 211 5.21 -10.63 22.71
CA VAL A 211 5.75 -10.90 21.36
C VAL A 211 6.30 -12.31 21.19
N ASP A 212 6.30 -13.14 22.24
CA ASP A 212 7.03 -14.42 22.27
C ASP A 212 6.33 -15.58 21.54
N ALA A 213 5.08 -15.40 21.10
CA ALA A 213 4.35 -16.43 20.36
C ALA A 213 4.90 -16.64 18.94
N GLY A 214 4.69 -17.84 18.39
CA GLY A 214 5.05 -18.17 17.00
C GLY A 214 4.35 -17.29 15.98
N THR A 215 3.06 -16.98 16.23
CA THR A 215 2.26 -16.04 15.44
C THR A 215 1.81 -14.90 16.32
N VAL A 216 2.08 -13.66 15.90
CA VAL A 216 1.64 -12.46 16.60
C VAL A 216 0.87 -11.51 15.67
N LEU A 217 0.02 -10.69 16.27
CA LEU A 217 -0.84 -9.73 15.59
C LEU A 217 -0.43 -8.31 15.99
N VAL A 218 -0.23 -7.48 14.99
CA VAL A 218 0.13 -6.07 15.18
C VAL A 218 -0.98 -5.19 14.62
N ALA A 219 -1.72 -4.53 15.50
CA ALA A 219 -2.79 -3.61 15.13
C ALA A 219 -2.26 -2.36 14.42
N VAL A 220 -3.11 -1.76 13.60
CA VAL A 220 -2.94 -0.42 13.06
C VAL A 220 -4.23 0.40 13.24
N PRO A 221 -4.13 1.74 13.38
CA PRO A 221 -5.28 2.58 13.65
C PRO A 221 -6.33 2.49 12.53
N ALA A 222 -7.59 2.75 12.87
CA ALA A 222 -8.68 2.69 11.90
C ALA A 222 -8.52 3.73 10.78
N ASP A 223 -8.13 4.93 11.15
CA ASP A 223 -7.94 6.08 10.25
C ASP A 223 -6.78 6.93 10.75
N ILE A 224 -5.58 6.66 10.26
CA ILE A 224 -4.38 7.43 10.62
C ILE A 224 -4.43 8.84 10.04
N ALA A 225 -5.06 9.04 8.87
CA ALA A 225 -5.14 10.36 8.25
C ALA A 225 -6.01 11.31 9.10
N GLY A 226 -7.22 10.88 9.48
CA GLY A 226 -8.07 11.63 10.39
C GLY A 226 -7.43 11.81 11.78
N LEU A 227 -6.66 10.82 12.25
CA LEU A 227 -5.96 10.93 13.55
C LEU A 227 -4.83 11.96 13.52
N ARG A 228 -4.09 12.09 12.42
CA ARG A 228 -3.08 13.16 12.24
C ARG A 228 -3.68 14.56 12.35
N ASP A 229 -4.93 14.73 11.92
CA ASP A 229 -5.64 16.01 12.01
C ASP A 229 -6.20 16.26 13.41
N ALA A 230 -6.81 15.25 14.03
CA ALA A 230 -7.56 15.40 15.27
C ALA A 230 -6.68 15.29 16.53
N ASP A 231 -5.68 14.38 16.51
CA ASP A 231 -4.75 14.12 17.62
C ASP A 231 -3.37 13.69 17.09
N PRO A 232 -2.52 14.66 16.67
CA PRO A 232 -1.18 14.38 16.16
C PRO A 232 -0.30 13.61 17.17
N GLY A 233 -0.53 13.82 18.47
CA GLY A 233 0.20 13.12 19.53
C GLY A 233 -0.08 11.63 19.53
N THR A 234 -1.34 11.23 19.42
CA THR A 234 -1.73 9.83 19.30
C THR A 234 -1.31 9.24 17.95
N ALA A 235 -1.37 10.01 16.86
CA ALA A 235 -0.84 9.56 15.56
C ALA A 235 0.65 9.22 15.63
N LYS A 236 1.45 10.07 16.27
CA LYS A 236 2.88 9.84 16.52
C LYS A 236 3.13 8.64 17.44
N ALA A 237 2.30 8.45 18.46
CA ALA A 237 2.40 7.27 19.33
C ALA A 237 2.17 5.97 18.54
N TRP A 238 1.20 5.94 17.61
CA TRP A 238 0.99 4.81 16.70
C TRP A 238 2.20 4.58 15.79
N ARG A 239 2.81 5.64 15.24
CA ARG A 239 4.02 5.54 14.41
C ARG A 239 5.13 4.82 15.16
N HIS A 240 5.45 5.28 16.36
CA HIS A 240 6.51 4.71 17.18
C HIS A 240 6.17 3.27 17.62
N ALA A 241 4.96 3.02 18.10
CA ALA A 241 4.56 1.68 18.53
C ALA A 241 4.62 0.63 17.40
N VAL A 242 4.17 1.00 16.17
CA VAL A 242 4.26 0.09 15.02
C VAL A 242 5.71 -0.10 14.58
N ARG A 243 6.55 0.95 14.61
CA ARG A 243 7.98 0.85 14.34
C ARG A 243 8.64 -0.12 15.32
N ASP A 244 8.42 0.07 16.61
CA ASP A 244 9.07 -0.71 17.66
C ASP A 244 8.63 -2.17 17.61
N VAL A 245 7.33 -2.43 17.47
CA VAL A 245 6.81 -3.81 17.48
C VAL A 245 6.97 -4.47 16.11
N LEU A 246 6.40 -3.92 15.03
CA LEU A 246 6.44 -4.55 13.71
C LEU A 246 7.86 -4.52 13.13
N GLY A 247 8.52 -3.36 13.19
CA GLY A 247 9.89 -3.20 12.72
C GLY A 247 10.87 -4.06 13.51
N GLY A 248 10.73 -4.13 14.84
CA GLY A 248 11.53 -5.00 15.71
C GLY A 248 11.37 -6.49 15.35
N LEU A 249 10.15 -6.98 15.22
CA LEU A 249 9.86 -8.36 14.82
C LEU A 249 10.45 -8.72 13.45
N MET A 250 10.35 -7.81 12.47
CA MET A 250 10.94 -8.00 11.14
C MET A 250 12.47 -8.00 11.20
N ALA A 251 13.09 -7.16 12.03
CA ALA A 251 14.54 -7.12 12.24
C ALA A 251 15.06 -8.41 12.91
N GLU A 252 14.23 -9.08 13.72
CA GLU A 252 14.51 -10.41 14.28
C GLU A 252 14.34 -11.55 13.27
N GLY A 253 14.01 -11.27 12.01
CA GLY A 253 13.82 -12.25 10.95
C GLY A 253 12.41 -12.86 10.89
N ARG A 254 11.42 -12.31 11.59
CA ARG A 254 10.04 -12.75 11.43
C ARG A 254 9.42 -12.19 10.15
N ALA A 255 8.49 -12.92 9.56
CA ALA A 255 7.84 -12.56 8.32
C ALA A 255 6.43 -12.01 8.54
N VAL A 256 6.08 -10.97 7.81
CA VAL A 256 4.68 -10.53 7.66
C VAL A 256 4.02 -11.39 6.60
N THR A 257 3.16 -12.32 7.03
CA THR A 257 2.52 -13.33 6.15
C THR A 257 1.12 -12.94 5.69
N GLY A 258 0.49 -11.94 6.34
CA GLY A 258 -0.86 -11.53 5.99
C GLY A 258 -1.35 -10.27 6.70
N PHE A 259 -2.61 -9.94 6.38
CA PHE A 259 -3.36 -8.87 7.04
C PHE A 259 -4.80 -9.35 7.28
N CYS A 260 -5.17 -9.57 8.54
CA CYS A 260 -6.45 -10.13 8.93
C CYS A 260 -7.36 -9.11 9.61
N GLY A 261 -8.68 -9.37 9.62
CA GLY A 261 -9.70 -8.52 10.25
C GLY A 261 -9.66 -7.07 9.79
N LYS A 262 -9.02 -6.78 8.65
CA LYS A 262 -8.74 -5.42 8.14
C LYS A 262 -8.03 -4.52 9.16
N SER A 263 -7.41 -5.09 10.20
CA SER A 263 -6.86 -4.31 11.32
C SER A 263 -5.47 -4.76 11.77
N TYR A 264 -5.08 -6.02 11.49
CA TYR A 264 -3.88 -6.61 12.05
C TYR A 264 -2.93 -7.14 10.98
N TYR A 265 -1.67 -6.78 11.05
CA TYR A 265 -0.62 -7.56 10.42
C TYR A 265 -0.47 -8.90 11.15
N VAL A 266 -0.34 -9.98 10.38
CA VAL A 266 0.01 -11.31 10.89
C VAL A 266 1.50 -11.48 10.72
N VAL A 267 2.23 -11.73 11.81
CA VAL A 267 3.69 -11.86 11.81
C VAL A 267 4.07 -13.21 12.39
N GLU A 268 4.86 -13.98 11.67
CA GLU A 268 5.19 -15.37 12.01
C GLU A 268 6.71 -15.59 12.06
N ARG A 269 7.12 -16.53 12.90
CA ARG A 269 8.45 -17.13 12.83
C ARG A 269 8.45 -18.12 11.67
N LEU A 270 9.38 -17.98 10.71
CA LEU A 270 9.58 -18.89 9.58
C LEU A 270 10.41 -20.08 9.99
#